data_6fccaec0ef8e3c9886b38cae466148ac
#
_entry.id   6fccaec0ef8e3c9886b38cae466148ac
#
_cell.length_a   1.000
_cell.length_b   1.000
_cell.length_c   1.000
_cell.angle_alpha   90.00
_cell.angle_beta   90.00
_cell.angle_gamma   90.00
#
_symmetry.space_group_name_H-M   'P 1'
#
loop_
_entity.id
_entity.type
_entity.pdbx_description
1 polymer ?
#
loop_
_entity_poly.entity_id
_entity_poly.type
_entity_poly.pdbx_seq_one_letter_code
_entity_poly.pdbx_strand_id
1 'polypeptide(L)'
;VLQRLTLADYQRQLDTNVVGLLRTIYETLPGLRQARGRLVLIGSVAGHVAAPGASAYSMSKFAVRGIAESLRGDLRDDGIGVTLVSPGFVDSDIRRTDNRGVVQAGAPDPVPAWLRVPTDKAVREIVRGVRRGRPEIVVTGHGKVLVFLSRHFHGLLRAVLMRTYRGRPEPKSRA
;
A
#
# COMPACT_ATOMS: atom_id res chain seq x y z
N VAL A 1 1.27 -11.25 13.30
CA VAL A 1 0.34 -11.16 14.46
C VAL A 1 0.93 -10.26 15.50
N LEU A 2 0.10 -9.59 16.31
CA LEU A 2 0.50 -8.57 17.28
C LEU A 2 1.58 -9.07 18.25
N GLN A 3 1.48 -10.31 18.72
CA GLN A 3 2.42 -10.93 19.65
C GLN A 3 3.86 -11.07 19.12
N ARG A 4 4.06 -10.88 17.82
CA ARG A 4 5.37 -10.94 17.15
C ARG A 4 5.86 -9.59 16.65
N LEU A 5 5.10 -8.53 16.91
CA LEU A 5 5.45 -7.16 16.53
C LEU A 5 5.83 -6.38 17.80
N THR A 6 6.87 -5.60 17.69
CA THR A 6 7.32 -4.65 18.70
C THR A 6 6.90 -3.23 18.30
N LEU A 7 6.94 -2.28 19.21
CA LEU A 7 6.74 -0.86 18.88
C LEU A 7 7.76 -0.37 17.84
N ALA A 8 8.99 -0.90 17.87
CA ALA A 8 10.02 -0.59 16.89
C ALA A 8 9.64 -1.03 15.46
N ASP A 9 8.90 -2.13 15.29
CA ASP A 9 8.40 -2.55 14.00
C ASP A 9 7.35 -1.58 13.44
N TYR A 10 6.45 -1.08 14.29
CA TYR A 10 5.49 -0.04 13.93
C TYR A 10 6.20 1.25 13.56
N GLN A 11 7.16 1.69 14.39
CA GLN A 11 7.93 2.90 14.14
C GLN A 11 8.67 2.82 12.81
N ARG A 12 9.35 1.71 12.51
CA ARG A 12 10.06 1.51 11.24
C ARG A 12 9.13 1.61 10.03
N GLN A 13 7.91 1.04 10.13
CA GLN A 13 6.91 1.17 9.07
C GLN A 13 6.44 2.62 8.88
N LEU A 14 6.27 3.37 9.97
CA LEU A 14 5.93 4.79 9.92
C LEU A 14 7.09 5.61 9.35
N ASP A 15 8.31 5.41 9.83
CA ASP A 15 9.48 6.16 9.40
C ASP A 15 9.73 6.00 7.90
N THR A 16 9.61 4.76 7.40
CA THR A 16 9.83 4.48 5.98
C THR A 16 8.66 4.97 5.12
N ASN A 17 7.44 4.53 5.43
CA ASN A 17 6.30 4.70 4.52
C ASN A 17 5.59 6.05 4.69
N VAL A 18 5.73 6.72 5.83
CA VAL A 18 5.02 7.96 6.13
C VAL A 18 6.00 9.12 6.27
N VAL A 19 6.93 9.07 7.20
CA VAL A 19 7.88 10.17 7.43
C VAL A 19 8.80 10.36 6.24
N GLY A 20 9.36 9.27 5.69
CA GLY A 20 10.17 9.31 4.46
C GLY A 20 9.40 9.86 3.27
N LEU A 21 8.13 9.46 3.11
CA LEU A 21 7.25 10.01 2.09
C LEU A 21 7.04 11.52 2.27
N LEU A 22 6.72 11.98 3.48
CA LEU A 22 6.50 13.40 3.77
C LEU A 22 7.77 14.22 3.51
N ARG A 23 8.94 13.74 3.93
CA ARG A 23 10.23 14.39 3.61
C ARG A 23 10.41 14.54 2.11
N THR A 24 10.16 13.49 1.33
CA THR A 24 10.25 13.54 -0.13
C THR A 24 9.28 14.58 -0.72
N ILE A 25 8.04 14.66 -0.19
CA ILE A 25 7.06 15.65 -0.63
C ILE A 25 7.57 17.05 -0.37
N TYR A 26 8.04 17.37 0.85
CA TYR A 26 8.52 18.70 1.19
C TYR A 26 9.72 19.12 0.33
N GLU A 27 10.68 18.24 0.12
CA GLU A 27 11.86 18.51 -0.71
C GLU A 27 11.53 18.74 -2.19
N THR A 28 10.52 18.03 -2.70
CA THR A 28 10.15 18.14 -4.12
C THR A 28 9.10 19.23 -4.40
N LEU A 29 8.44 19.74 -3.36
CA LEU A 29 7.31 20.68 -3.49
C LEU A 29 7.65 21.96 -4.27
N PRO A 30 8.81 22.62 -4.07
CA PRO A 30 9.15 23.82 -4.84
C PRO A 30 9.21 23.55 -6.35
N GLY A 31 9.85 22.47 -6.75
CA GLY A 31 9.91 22.06 -8.17
C GLY A 31 8.55 21.65 -8.74
N LEU A 32 7.73 20.98 -7.94
CA LEU A 32 6.36 20.60 -8.35
C LEU A 32 5.49 21.84 -8.57
N ARG A 33 5.61 22.88 -7.74
CA ARG A 33 4.91 24.17 -7.91
C ARG A 33 5.33 24.85 -9.20
N GLN A 34 6.63 24.95 -9.44
CA GLN A 34 7.17 25.59 -10.65
C GLN A 34 6.69 24.89 -11.92
N ALA A 35 6.67 23.55 -11.91
CA ALA A 35 6.31 22.73 -13.07
C ALA A 35 4.79 22.50 -13.20
N ARG A 36 3.96 22.90 -12.24
CA ARG A 36 2.57 22.47 -12.10
C ARG A 36 2.46 20.95 -12.26
N GLY A 37 3.36 20.24 -11.59
CA GLY A 37 3.63 18.82 -11.81
C GLY A 37 2.59 17.89 -11.18
N ARG A 38 3.00 16.62 -11.04
CA ARG A 38 2.14 15.59 -10.44
C ARG A 38 2.88 14.80 -9.38
N LEU A 39 2.31 14.76 -8.20
CA LEU A 39 2.74 13.92 -7.08
C LEU A 39 2.07 12.55 -7.20
N VAL A 40 2.87 11.48 -7.30
CA VAL A 40 2.39 10.10 -7.36
C VAL A 40 2.80 9.36 -6.09
N LEU A 41 1.82 9.01 -5.26
CA LEU A 41 2.04 8.35 -3.97
C LEU A 41 1.78 6.84 -4.09
N ILE A 42 2.75 6.03 -3.71
CA ILE A 42 2.62 4.57 -3.75
C ILE A 42 2.06 4.05 -2.43
N GLY A 43 0.77 3.87 -2.42
CA GLY A 43 0.02 3.22 -1.35
C GLY A 43 0.05 1.68 -1.44
N SER A 44 -1.10 1.08 -1.18
CA SER A 44 -1.36 -0.37 -1.30
C SER A 44 -2.87 -0.62 -1.16
N VAL A 45 -3.37 -1.75 -1.64
CA VAL A 45 -4.70 -2.26 -1.26
C VAL A 45 -4.82 -2.42 0.27
N ALA A 46 -3.70 -2.67 0.97
CA ALA A 46 -3.65 -2.68 2.44
C ALA A 46 -3.93 -1.31 3.09
N GLY A 47 -3.96 -0.21 2.34
CA GLY A 47 -4.44 1.11 2.77
C GLY A 47 -5.96 1.28 2.66
N HIS A 48 -6.68 0.28 2.17
CA HIS A 48 -8.15 0.24 2.08
C HIS A 48 -8.73 -0.92 2.91
N VAL A 49 -7.97 -2.00 3.04
CA VAL A 49 -8.39 -3.23 3.71
C VAL A 49 -7.29 -3.68 4.66
N ALA A 50 -7.53 -3.58 5.97
CA ALA A 50 -6.61 -4.08 6.96
C ALA A 50 -6.82 -5.59 7.15
N ALA A 51 -5.83 -6.40 6.77
CA ALA A 51 -5.84 -7.82 6.99
C ALA A 51 -5.23 -8.16 8.36
N PRO A 52 -5.78 -9.16 9.09
CA PRO A 52 -5.14 -9.68 10.29
C PRO A 52 -3.69 -10.12 10.03
N GLY A 53 -2.80 -9.85 10.96
CA GLY A 53 -1.37 -10.17 10.85
C GLY A 53 -0.52 -9.12 10.14
N ALA A 54 -1.11 -8.07 9.58
CA ALA A 54 -0.42 -7.01 8.83
C ALA A 54 -0.64 -5.61 9.43
N SER A 55 -0.84 -5.50 10.75
CA SER A 55 -1.29 -4.25 11.40
C SER A 55 -0.32 -3.08 11.18
N ALA A 56 0.98 -3.25 11.38
CA ALA A 56 1.97 -2.19 11.21
C ALA A 56 2.03 -1.69 9.74
N TYR A 57 2.04 -2.62 8.78
CA TYR A 57 2.03 -2.27 7.37
C TYR A 57 0.71 -1.60 6.96
N SER A 58 -0.43 -2.18 7.32
CA SER A 58 -1.74 -1.60 7.00
C SER A 58 -1.88 -0.20 7.58
N MET A 59 -1.53 0.01 8.84
CA MET A 59 -1.52 1.32 9.50
C MET A 59 -0.76 2.35 8.66
N SER A 60 0.48 2.03 8.26
CA SER A 60 1.29 2.95 7.45
C SER A 60 0.67 3.23 6.07
N LYS A 61 0.05 2.24 5.42
CA LYS A 61 -0.57 2.43 4.10
C LYS A 61 -1.93 3.14 4.17
N PHE A 62 -2.68 3.02 5.26
CA PHE A 62 -3.82 3.88 5.54
C PHE A 62 -3.40 5.35 5.72
N ALA A 63 -2.29 5.60 6.44
CA ALA A 63 -1.74 6.95 6.58
C ALA A 63 -1.35 7.54 5.21
N VAL A 64 -0.65 6.78 4.36
CA VAL A 64 -0.31 7.22 2.98
C VAL A 64 -1.56 7.59 2.18
N ARG A 65 -2.62 6.80 2.30
CA ARG A 65 -3.91 7.11 1.65
C ARG A 65 -4.50 8.41 2.20
N GLY A 66 -4.56 8.58 3.52
CA GLY A 66 -5.07 9.81 4.14
C GLY A 66 -4.29 11.06 3.68
N ILE A 67 -2.95 10.97 3.63
CA ILE A 67 -2.07 12.02 3.08
C ILE A 67 -2.45 12.34 1.63
N ALA A 68 -2.59 11.32 0.78
CA ALA A 68 -2.93 11.53 -0.63
C ALA A 68 -4.31 12.20 -0.81
N GLU A 69 -5.29 11.81 0.00
CA GLU A 69 -6.64 12.37 -0.04
C GLU A 69 -6.66 13.85 0.40
N SER A 70 -5.93 14.20 1.48
CA SER A 70 -5.81 15.57 1.96
C SER A 70 -5.06 16.46 0.97
N LEU A 71 -3.89 16.03 0.52
CA LEU A 71 -3.04 16.82 -0.38
C LEU A 71 -3.69 17.14 -1.73
N ARG A 72 -4.72 16.41 -2.16
CA ARG A 72 -5.48 16.79 -3.37
C ARG A 72 -6.17 18.14 -3.22
N GLY A 73 -6.66 18.45 -2.02
CA GLY A 73 -7.24 19.75 -1.70
C GLY A 73 -6.14 20.80 -1.54
N ASP A 74 -5.16 20.50 -0.69
CA ASP A 74 -4.12 21.44 -0.28
C ASP A 74 -3.25 21.96 -1.45
N LEU A 75 -3.01 21.10 -2.46
CA LEU A 75 -2.14 21.41 -3.60
C LEU A 75 -2.89 21.81 -4.88
N ARG A 76 -4.21 21.93 -4.80
CA ARG A 76 -5.06 22.26 -5.96
C ARG A 76 -4.74 23.62 -6.54
N ASP A 77 -4.63 24.62 -5.66
CA ASP A 77 -4.40 26.02 -6.08
C ASP A 77 -2.95 26.21 -6.62
N ASP A 78 -2.02 25.37 -6.18
CA ASP A 78 -0.67 25.28 -6.76
C ASP A 78 -0.64 24.61 -8.15
N GLY A 79 -1.78 24.08 -8.64
CA GLY A 79 -1.87 23.35 -9.90
C GLY A 79 -1.21 21.99 -9.89
N ILE A 80 -0.89 21.44 -8.71
CA ILE A 80 -0.22 20.15 -8.56
C ILE A 80 -1.26 19.02 -8.49
N GLY A 81 -1.19 18.09 -9.44
CA GLY A 81 -2.02 16.90 -9.40
C GLY A 81 -1.53 15.87 -8.39
N VAL A 82 -2.43 15.22 -7.65
CA VAL A 82 -2.08 14.14 -6.70
C VAL A 82 -2.75 12.84 -7.12
N THR A 83 -1.94 11.79 -7.32
CA THR A 83 -2.40 10.43 -7.67
C THR A 83 -1.98 9.44 -6.61
N LEU A 84 -2.93 8.74 -6.01
CA LEU A 84 -2.67 7.57 -5.16
C LEU A 84 -2.64 6.32 -6.02
N VAL A 85 -1.57 5.55 -5.95
CA VAL A 85 -1.48 4.23 -6.57
C VAL A 85 -1.61 3.18 -5.49
N SER A 86 -2.55 2.25 -5.65
CA SER A 86 -2.84 1.17 -4.69
C SER A 86 -2.61 -0.19 -5.35
N PRO A 87 -1.37 -0.71 -5.35
CA PRO A 87 -1.08 -2.04 -5.85
C PRO A 87 -1.69 -3.11 -4.94
N GLY A 88 -2.19 -4.19 -5.56
CA GLY A 88 -2.44 -5.45 -4.87
C GLY A 88 -1.21 -6.35 -4.91
N PHE A 89 -1.36 -7.62 -5.29
CA PHE A 89 -0.21 -8.53 -5.40
C PHE A 89 0.49 -8.35 -6.76
N VAL A 90 1.60 -7.63 -6.73
CA VAL A 90 2.51 -7.44 -7.87
C VAL A 90 3.79 -8.24 -7.59
N ASP A 91 4.41 -8.80 -8.60
CA ASP A 91 5.70 -9.49 -8.44
C ASP A 91 6.76 -8.52 -7.91
N SER A 92 7.27 -8.78 -6.70
CA SER A 92 8.29 -7.97 -6.03
C SER A 92 8.83 -8.69 -4.80
N ASP A 93 9.96 -8.25 -4.30
CA ASP A 93 10.61 -8.83 -3.11
C ASP A 93 9.97 -8.39 -1.78
N ILE A 94 9.04 -7.45 -1.80
CA ILE A 94 8.44 -6.89 -0.58
C ILE A 94 7.84 -7.94 0.36
N ARG A 95 7.29 -9.04 -0.18
CA ARG A 95 6.69 -10.12 0.63
C ARG A 95 7.73 -11.10 1.19
N ARG A 96 8.94 -11.07 0.64
CA ARG A 96 10.11 -11.81 1.11
C ARG A 96 11.01 -10.96 1.99
N THR A 97 10.70 -9.69 2.14
CA THR A 97 11.42 -8.75 3.01
C THR A 97 10.86 -8.84 4.42
N ASP A 98 11.71 -9.07 5.39
CA ASP A 98 11.33 -9.12 6.79
C ASP A 98 11.09 -7.72 7.38
N ASN A 99 10.66 -7.66 8.65
CA ASN A 99 10.43 -6.40 9.35
C ASN A 99 11.69 -5.55 9.56
N ARG A 100 12.89 -6.12 9.33
CA ARG A 100 14.18 -5.42 9.41
C ARG A 100 14.63 -4.87 8.07
N GLY A 101 13.86 -5.12 7.00
CA GLY A 101 14.19 -4.70 5.64
C GLY A 101 15.12 -5.65 4.90
N VAL A 102 15.38 -6.85 5.45
CA VAL A 102 16.25 -7.86 4.84
C VAL A 102 15.43 -8.78 3.93
N VAL A 103 15.83 -8.87 2.67
CA VAL A 103 15.22 -9.79 1.71
C VAL A 103 15.66 -11.22 2.04
N GLN A 104 14.72 -12.10 2.31
CA GLN A 104 14.96 -13.52 2.57
C GLN A 104 15.16 -14.24 1.22
N ALA A 105 16.41 -14.32 0.79
CA ALA A 105 16.77 -15.00 -0.46
C ALA A 105 16.33 -16.46 -0.41
N GLY A 106 15.63 -16.94 -1.45
CA GLY A 106 15.14 -18.32 -1.55
C GLY A 106 13.84 -18.61 -0.79
N ALA A 107 13.31 -17.68 0.02
CA ALA A 107 12.00 -17.87 0.64
C ALA A 107 10.89 -17.88 -0.43
N PRO A 108 9.97 -18.86 -0.38
CA PRO A 108 8.86 -18.89 -1.32
C PRO A 108 7.94 -17.68 -1.08
N ASP A 109 7.42 -17.11 -2.18
CA ASP A 109 6.40 -16.08 -2.06
C ASP A 109 5.11 -16.69 -1.50
N PRO A 110 4.55 -16.17 -0.39
CA PRO A 110 3.33 -16.72 0.21
C PRO A 110 2.08 -16.55 -0.66
N VAL A 111 2.18 -15.73 -1.73
CA VAL A 111 1.08 -15.49 -2.67
C VAL A 111 1.25 -16.38 -3.89
N PRO A 112 0.25 -17.20 -4.25
CA PRO A 112 0.29 -18.04 -5.45
C PRO A 112 0.59 -17.26 -6.72
N ALA A 113 1.36 -17.85 -7.65
CA ALA A 113 1.78 -17.18 -8.89
C ALA A 113 0.60 -16.66 -9.74
N TRP A 114 -0.51 -17.41 -9.80
CA TRP A 114 -1.70 -17.03 -10.57
C TRP A 114 -2.40 -15.76 -10.04
N LEU A 115 -2.16 -15.40 -8.79
CA LEU A 115 -2.74 -14.20 -8.16
C LEU A 115 -1.81 -12.99 -8.29
N ARG A 116 -0.56 -13.19 -8.69
CA ARG A 116 0.43 -12.13 -8.84
C ARG A 116 0.36 -11.52 -10.24
N VAL A 117 0.46 -10.21 -10.31
CA VAL A 117 0.53 -9.48 -11.58
C VAL A 117 2.01 -9.17 -11.90
N PRO A 118 2.50 -9.47 -13.11
CA PRO A 118 3.86 -9.11 -13.50
C PRO A 118 4.13 -7.61 -13.34
N THR A 119 5.32 -7.26 -12.91
CA THR A 119 5.72 -5.88 -12.58
C THR A 119 5.56 -4.94 -13.79
N ASP A 120 5.95 -5.39 -14.97
CA ASP A 120 5.83 -4.63 -16.22
C ASP A 120 4.39 -4.28 -16.57
N LYS A 121 3.46 -5.21 -16.35
CA LYS A 121 2.03 -4.99 -16.54
C LYS A 121 1.48 -3.96 -15.54
N ALA A 122 1.89 -4.09 -14.26
CA ALA A 122 1.51 -3.15 -13.23
C ALA A 122 2.02 -1.73 -13.55
N VAL A 123 3.29 -1.60 -13.95
CA VAL A 123 3.89 -0.31 -14.32
C VAL A 123 3.17 0.33 -15.50
N ARG A 124 2.84 -0.44 -16.55
CA ARG A 124 2.07 0.09 -17.68
C ARG A 124 0.70 0.62 -17.27
N GLU A 125 0.01 -0.04 -16.35
CA GLU A 125 -1.28 0.41 -15.83
C GLU A 125 -1.12 1.70 -15.03
N ILE A 126 -0.09 1.79 -14.16
CA ILE A 126 0.22 2.98 -13.37
C ILE A 126 0.50 4.17 -14.28
N VAL A 127 1.46 4.04 -15.21
CA VAL A 127 1.84 5.13 -16.13
C VAL A 127 0.65 5.62 -16.94
N ARG A 128 -0.18 4.71 -17.47
CA ARG A 128 -1.40 5.07 -18.20
C ARG A 128 -2.39 5.85 -17.33
N GLY A 129 -2.57 5.44 -16.06
CA GLY A 129 -3.46 6.12 -15.14
C GLY A 129 -2.94 7.51 -14.74
N VAL A 130 -1.63 7.63 -14.48
CA VAL A 130 -0.95 8.90 -14.16
C VAL A 130 -1.07 9.89 -15.32
N ARG A 131 -0.79 9.44 -16.56
CA ARG A 131 -0.94 10.29 -17.78
C ARG A 131 -2.36 10.78 -17.99
N ARG A 132 -3.38 10.01 -17.56
CA ARG A 132 -4.79 10.40 -17.63
C ARG A 132 -5.25 11.26 -16.45
N GLY A 133 -4.35 11.65 -15.56
CA GLY A 133 -4.67 12.47 -14.40
C GLY A 133 -5.57 11.80 -13.37
N ARG A 134 -5.63 10.48 -13.31
CA ARG A 134 -6.50 9.77 -12.37
C ARG A 134 -6.09 10.07 -10.92
N PRO A 135 -7.03 10.45 -10.04
CA PRO A 135 -6.72 10.72 -8.64
C PRO A 135 -6.36 9.44 -7.87
N GLU A 136 -6.85 8.30 -8.36
CA GLU A 136 -6.57 6.98 -7.76
C GLU A 136 -6.43 5.91 -8.83
N ILE A 137 -5.47 5.00 -8.63
CA ILE A 137 -5.20 3.86 -9.50
C ILE A 137 -5.05 2.61 -8.63
N VAL A 138 -6.05 1.72 -8.65
CA VAL A 138 -5.95 0.40 -8.05
C VAL A 138 -5.44 -0.57 -9.14
N VAL A 139 -4.25 -1.13 -8.92
CA VAL A 139 -3.49 -1.88 -9.94
C VAL A 139 -3.93 -3.32 -9.89
N THR A 140 -4.46 -4.12 -9.96
CA THR A 140 -4.78 -5.55 -9.94
C THR A 140 -6.28 -5.81 -9.89
N GLY A 141 -6.73 -6.83 -10.63
CA GLY A 141 -8.16 -7.18 -10.66
C GLY A 141 -8.71 -7.50 -9.26
N HIS A 142 -8.04 -8.36 -8.51
CA HIS A 142 -8.43 -8.68 -7.13
C HIS A 142 -8.37 -7.46 -6.20
N GLY A 143 -7.39 -6.57 -6.41
CA GLY A 143 -7.29 -5.32 -5.66
C GLY A 143 -8.50 -4.41 -5.89
N LYS A 144 -8.95 -4.28 -7.14
CA LYS A 144 -10.16 -3.50 -7.50
C LYS A 144 -11.41 -4.06 -6.81
N VAL A 145 -11.56 -5.39 -6.80
CA VAL A 145 -12.68 -6.04 -6.10
C VAL A 145 -12.61 -5.80 -4.59
N LEU A 146 -11.43 -5.98 -3.97
CA LEU A 146 -11.26 -5.74 -2.53
C LEU A 146 -11.53 -4.29 -2.13
N VAL A 147 -11.03 -3.32 -2.90
CA VAL A 147 -11.27 -1.89 -2.66
C VAL A 147 -12.75 -1.56 -2.84
N PHE A 148 -13.40 -2.10 -3.86
CA PHE A 148 -14.85 -1.93 -4.07
C PHE A 148 -15.64 -2.50 -2.88
N LEU A 149 -15.36 -3.73 -2.45
CA LEU A 149 -16.02 -4.35 -1.31
C LEU A 149 -15.75 -3.59 0.00
N SER A 150 -14.56 -3.05 0.19
CA SER A 150 -14.25 -2.26 1.39
C SER A 150 -15.03 -0.95 1.46
N ARG A 151 -15.39 -0.36 0.31
CA ARG A 151 -16.13 0.90 0.23
C ARG A 151 -17.64 0.71 0.37
N HIS A 152 -18.18 -0.37 -0.21
CA HIS A 152 -19.63 -0.56 -0.31
C HIS A 152 -20.17 -1.64 0.62
N PHE A 153 -19.33 -2.61 1.00
CA PHE A 153 -19.71 -3.80 1.78
C PHE A 153 -18.73 -4.07 2.93
N HIS A 154 -18.32 -3.01 3.63
CA HIS A 154 -17.28 -3.10 4.66
C HIS A 154 -17.57 -4.16 5.73
N GLY A 155 -18.80 -4.23 6.24
CA GLY A 155 -19.20 -5.22 7.25
C GLY A 155 -19.05 -6.66 6.78
N LEU A 156 -19.50 -6.94 5.54
CA LEU A 156 -19.38 -8.26 4.93
C LEU A 156 -17.91 -8.65 4.73
N LEU A 157 -17.12 -7.74 4.14
CA LEU A 157 -15.70 -8.00 3.91
C LEU A 157 -14.96 -8.29 5.23
N ARG A 158 -15.25 -7.49 6.28
CA ARG A 158 -14.69 -7.72 7.62
C ARG A 158 -15.07 -9.10 8.18
N ALA A 159 -16.33 -9.49 8.07
CA ALA A 159 -16.80 -10.82 8.55
C ALA A 159 -16.07 -11.95 7.84
N VAL A 160 -15.91 -11.87 6.52
CA VAL A 160 -15.17 -12.86 5.71
C VAL A 160 -13.71 -12.93 6.14
N LEU A 161 -13.03 -11.79 6.25
CA LEU A 161 -11.61 -11.73 6.65
C LEU A 161 -11.38 -12.32 8.04
N MET A 162 -12.27 -12.02 9.01
CA MET A 162 -12.16 -12.57 10.36
C MET A 162 -12.40 -14.09 10.39
N ARG A 163 -13.33 -14.59 9.57
CA ARG A 163 -13.64 -16.03 9.48
C ARG A 163 -12.48 -16.81 8.84
N THR A 164 -11.90 -16.29 7.77
CA THR A 164 -10.78 -16.93 7.08
C THR A 164 -9.50 -16.92 7.92
N TYR A 165 -9.32 -15.91 8.77
CA TYR A 165 -8.15 -15.84 9.65
C TYR A 165 -8.24 -16.83 10.83
N ARG A 166 -9.42 -17.05 11.42
CA ARG A 166 -9.61 -18.00 12.52
C ARG A 166 -9.23 -19.44 12.18
N GLY A 167 -9.22 -19.81 10.91
CA GLY A 167 -8.85 -21.15 10.42
C GLY A 167 -7.35 -21.34 10.14
N ARG A 168 -6.49 -20.34 10.35
CA ARG A 168 -5.06 -20.49 10.11
C ARG A 168 -4.36 -21.03 11.36
N PRO A 169 -3.67 -22.19 11.27
CA PRO A 169 -2.87 -22.68 12.39
C PRO A 169 -1.80 -21.66 12.74
N GLU A 170 -1.55 -21.47 14.05
CA GLU A 170 -0.47 -20.62 14.50
C GLU A 170 0.86 -21.08 13.88
N PRO A 171 1.58 -20.21 13.19
CA PRO A 171 2.91 -20.59 12.71
C PRO A 171 3.80 -20.86 13.92
N LYS A 172 4.35 -22.09 13.99
CA LYS A 172 5.22 -22.54 15.09
C LYS A 172 6.27 -21.47 15.42
N SER A 173 6.39 -21.13 16.71
CA SER A 173 7.46 -20.24 17.18
C SER A 173 8.80 -20.83 16.75
N ARG A 174 9.57 -20.10 16.00
CA ARG A 174 11.01 -20.40 15.89
C ARG A 174 11.61 -19.94 17.22
N ALA A 175 12.03 -20.96 18.03
CA ALA A 175 12.87 -20.74 19.17
C ALA A 175 14.20 -20.10 18.73
#